data_79eb45ebbd967f391a49e57f3deefe3d
#
_entry.id   79eb45ebbd967f391a49e57f3deefe3d
#
_cell.length_a   1.000
_cell.length_b   1.000
_cell.length_c   1.000
_cell.angle_alpha   90.00
_cell.angle_beta   90.00
_cell.angle_gamma   90.00
#
_symmetry.space_group_name_H-M   'P 1'
#
loop_
_entity.id
_entity.type
_entity.pdbx_description
1 polymer ?
#
loop_
_entity_poly.entity_id
_entity_poly.type
_entity_poly.pdbx_seq_one_letter_code
_entity_poly.pdbx_strand_id
1 'polypeptide(L)'
;MLSAKSKKGNYPYMITTEAMMKLQNGSDVRGVAIAGVPGEDVTLVPEAVNRIAAGFAKFLAKKLHKQTSDLRIAVGHDSRVSAGMMKDAVFGGLLGQGVHVTDCGLASTPAMFMSIIFEDTHMDGSIMITASHLPYNRNGLKFFTVDGGLEKSEVKEVLTLASGLSAMAVSSAAIASLDLIDLYALHLRRKICAGLCSGMYDRPLEGMHIVVDAGNGSGGFFATKVLAELGADTTGSQFLEPDGMFPNHIPNPENADAMASIRKAVLDNQADLGLIFDTDVDRMSAVLPDGEEINRNALIAMMAAILAPDYPGSTIVTDSVTSDELTTFLQDELHLVHHRYMRGYKNVIDECIRLNQAGTVSPLAIETSGHGALSENYYLDDGAYLAVKLLIAATKAKKEGKQLGDLIAKLGHPAEGVEFRLKITGTDDVQAYGADVLEQFEERAAQAGITIAKPSYEGVRLVFPNGWALLRMSLHDPNMPLNIESKEKGGCQQIAVQVKGLLTGFEHLDTRVIQ
;
A
#
# COMPACT_ATOMS: atom_id res chain seq x y z
N MET A 1 39.43 16.66 18.35
CA MET A 1 39.77 17.38 17.09
C MET A 1 40.19 16.35 16.06
N LEU A 2 39.27 15.90 15.22
CA LEU A 2 39.56 15.12 14.02
C LEU A 2 38.82 15.80 12.90
N SER A 3 39.58 16.47 12.02
CA SER A 3 39.08 17.20 10.88
C SER A 3 38.57 16.22 9.81
N ALA A 4 37.28 16.20 9.57
CA ALA A 4 36.68 15.52 8.44
C ALA A 4 36.99 16.32 7.17
N LYS A 5 37.99 15.91 6.39
CA LYS A 5 38.14 16.32 5.00
C LYS A 5 37.08 15.58 4.18
N SER A 6 36.08 16.31 3.69
CA SER A 6 35.15 15.83 2.68
C SER A 6 35.90 15.40 1.43
N LYS A 7 35.98 14.11 1.18
CA LYS A 7 36.43 13.58 -0.11
C LYS A 7 35.26 13.75 -1.10
N LYS A 8 35.48 14.52 -2.16
CA LYS A 8 34.64 14.55 -3.36
C LYS A 8 34.44 13.09 -3.83
N GLY A 9 33.21 12.60 -3.80
CA GLY A 9 32.89 11.24 -4.21
C GLY A 9 33.09 11.08 -5.72
N ASN A 10 34.17 10.41 -6.10
CA ASN A 10 34.24 9.74 -7.39
C ASN A 10 33.45 8.45 -7.25
N TYR A 11 32.31 8.33 -7.92
CA TYR A 11 31.61 7.07 -8.11
C TYR A 11 32.31 6.31 -9.25
N PRO A 12 33.03 5.20 -8.99
CA PRO A 12 33.93 4.61 -10.01
C PRO A 12 33.21 3.69 -11.01
N TYR A 13 31.90 3.44 -10.89
CA TYR A 13 31.17 2.58 -11.82
C TYR A 13 29.82 3.21 -12.17
N MET A 14 29.61 3.52 -13.45
CA MET A 14 28.28 3.86 -13.96
C MET A 14 27.37 2.63 -13.84
N ILE A 15 26.18 2.82 -13.21
CA ILE A 15 25.17 1.77 -13.20
C ILE A 15 24.79 1.40 -14.64
N THR A 16 24.82 0.12 -14.96
CA THR A 16 24.47 -0.38 -16.30
C THR A 16 22.97 -0.26 -16.56
N THR A 17 22.57 -0.23 -17.82
CA THR A 17 21.14 -0.24 -18.19
C THR A 17 20.42 -1.44 -17.61
N GLU A 18 21.02 -2.63 -17.62
CA GLU A 18 20.43 -3.83 -17.04
C GLU A 18 20.19 -3.69 -15.53
N ALA A 19 21.20 -3.18 -14.78
CA ALA A 19 21.07 -2.95 -13.34
C ALA A 19 20.01 -1.88 -13.03
N MET A 20 19.90 -0.82 -13.87
CA MET A 20 18.87 0.21 -13.76
C MET A 20 17.47 -0.39 -13.94
N MET A 21 17.26 -1.24 -14.93
CA MET A 21 15.98 -1.88 -15.22
C MET A 21 15.57 -2.87 -14.11
N LYS A 22 16.52 -3.50 -13.43
CA LYS A 22 16.25 -4.39 -12.28
C LYS A 22 15.72 -3.66 -11.03
N LEU A 23 15.80 -2.34 -10.99
CA LEU A 23 15.21 -1.53 -9.91
C LEU A 23 13.70 -1.38 -10.04
N GLN A 24 13.11 -1.75 -11.19
CA GLN A 24 11.66 -1.73 -11.35
C GLN A 24 11.00 -2.77 -10.45
N ASN A 25 10.05 -2.34 -9.63
CA ASN A 25 9.23 -3.18 -8.78
C ASN A 25 7.75 -2.79 -8.98
N GLY A 26 7.08 -3.43 -9.94
CA GLY A 26 5.74 -3.05 -10.35
C GLY A 26 5.68 -1.63 -10.90
N SER A 27 4.87 -0.79 -10.27
CA SER A 27 4.68 0.64 -10.54
C SER A 27 5.65 1.54 -9.76
N ASP A 28 6.60 0.96 -9.01
CA ASP A 28 7.59 1.68 -8.20
C ASP A 28 9.03 1.36 -8.65
N VAL A 29 9.97 2.11 -8.09
CA VAL A 29 11.40 1.79 -8.09
C VAL A 29 11.79 1.36 -6.68
N ARG A 30 12.46 0.21 -6.51
CA ARG A 30 12.91 -0.28 -5.20
C ARG A 30 14.27 -0.96 -5.28
N GLY A 31 15.02 -0.91 -4.18
CA GLY A 31 16.30 -1.60 -4.08
C GLY A 31 16.89 -1.55 -2.67
N VAL A 32 18.02 -2.22 -2.50
CA VAL A 32 18.84 -2.13 -1.28
C VAL A 32 19.60 -0.81 -1.30
N ALA A 33 19.33 0.06 -0.34
CA ALA A 33 19.93 1.41 -0.24
C ALA A 33 21.09 1.46 0.74
N ILE A 34 21.14 0.57 1.73
CA ILE A 34 22.16 0.52 2.79
C ILE A 34 22.73 -0.89 2.88
N ALA A 35 24.06 -1.01 2.95
CA ALA A 35 24.74 -2.25 3.22
C ALA A 35 24.57 -2.68 4.69
N GLY A 36 24.76 -3.97 4.97
CA GLY A 36 24.78 -4.50 6.35
C GLY A 36 23.91 -5.71 6.58
N VAL A 37 23.05 -6.08 5.62
CA VAL A 37 22.30 -7.33 5.65
C VAL A 37 23.06 -8.39 4.86
N PRO A 38 23.44 -9.52 5.48
CA PRO A 38 24.17 -10.59 4.78
C PRO A 38 23.40 -11.11 3.57
N GLY A 39 24.09 -11.20 2.42
CA GLY A 39 23.49 -11.67 1.16
C GLY A 39 22.70 -10.61 0.39
N GLU A 40 22.67 -9.37 0.85
CA GLU A 40 22.01 -8.25 0.16
C GLU A 40 23.01 -7.17 -0.23
N ASP A 41 23.37 -7.12 -1.52
CA ASP A 41 24.23 -6.07 -2.07
C ASP A 41 23.42 -4.78 -2.30
N VAL A 42 24.09 -3.63 -2.14
CA VAL A 42 23.48 -2.31 -2.42
C VAL A 42 23.21 -2.20 -3.92
N THR A 43 21.95 -2.02 -4.29
CA THR A 43 21.49 -1.89 -5.68
C THR A 43 20.93 -0.50 -5.99
N LEU A 44 20.30 0.17 -5.01
CA LEU A 44 19.75 1.51 -5.15
C LEU A 44 20.79 2.54 -4.69
N VAL A 45 21.72 2.84 -5.57
CA VAL A 45 22.80 3.81 -5.30
C VAL A 45 22.36 5.25 -5.62
N PRO A 46 22.93 6.30 -4.97
CA PRO A 46 22.58 7.70 -5.24
C PRO A 46 22.70 8.12 -6.70
N GLU A 47 23.67 7.56 -7.44
CA GLU A 47 23.82 7.82 -8.89
C GLU A 47 22.57 7.34 -9.66
N ALA A 48 22.08 6.14 -9.37
CA ALA A 48 20.88 5.61 -10.00
C ALA A 48 19.67 6.50 -9.70
N VAL A 49 19.47 6.85 -8.42
CA VAL A 49 18.37 7.71 -7.96
C VAL A 49 18.39 9.08 -8.64
N ASN A 50 19.57 9.70 -8.77
CA ASN A 50 19.75 10.96 -9.46
C ASN A 50 19.31 10.88 -10.94
N ARG A 51 19.77 9.86 -11.66
CA ARG A 51 19.42 9.62 -13.07
C ARG A 51 17.94 9.30 -13.24
N ILE A 52 17.34 8.53 -12.31
CA ILE A 52 15.91 8.20 -12.31
C ILE A 52 15.07 9.46 -12.10
N ALA A 53 15.44 10.33 -11.16
CA ALA A 53 14.76 11.61 -10.95
C ALA A 53 14.80 12.51 -12.18
N ALA A 54 15.98 12.60 -12.84
CA ALA A 54 16.12 13.31 -14.13
C ALA A 54 15.28 12.66 -15.24
N GLY A 55 15.19 11.32 -15.27
CA GLY A 55 14.34 10.56 -16.18
C GLY A 55 12.86 10.86 -15.97
N PHE A 56 12.42 10.93 -14.71
CA PHE A 56 11.04 11.31 -14.37
C PHE A 56 10.71 12.73 -14.81
N ALA A 57 11.61 13.70 -14.61
CA ALA A 57 11.39 15.06 -15.12
C ALA A 57 11.18 15.10 -16.63
N LYS A 58 11.99 14.34 -17.40
CA LYS A 58 11.82 14.24 -18.86
C LYS A 58 10.53 13.53 -19.26
N PHE A 59 10.17 12.45 -18.57
CA PHE A 59 8.90 11.75 -18.77
C PHE A 59 7.73 12.70 -18.54
N LEU A 60 7.72 13.41 -17.40
CA LEU A 60 6.65 14.32 -17.04
C LEU A 60 6.54 15.50 -18.01
N ALA A 61 7.67 16.09 -18.43
CA ALA A 61 7.71 17.14 -19.43
C ALA A 61 7.06 16.70 -20.76
N LYS A 62 7.40 15.48 -21.21
CA LYS A 62 6.78 14.86 -22.40
C LYS A 62 5.27 14.66 -22.22
N LYS A 63 4.86 14.09 -21.08
CA LYS A 63 3.44 13.80 -20.75
C LYS A 63 2.60 15.07 -20.70
N LEU A 64 3.13 16.16 -20.14
CA LEU A 64 2.44 17.43 -19.97
C LEU A 64 2.67 18.44 -21.12
N HIS A 65 3.46 18.09 -22.13
CA HIS A 65 3.87 19.00 -23.22
C HIS A 65 4.51 20.30 -22.72
N LYS A 66 5.35 20.21 -21.67
CA LYS A 66 6.10 21.32 -21.05
C LYS A 66 7.61 21.19 -21.28
N GLN A 67 8.35 22.29 -21.04
CA GLN A 67 9.79 22.17 -20.84
C GLN A 67 10.07 21.68 -19.41
N THR A 68 11.19 21.00 -19.20
CA THR A 68 11.57 20.57 -17.84
C THR A 68 11.76 21.75 -16.88
N SER A 69 12.21 22.90 -17.40
CA SER A 69 12.34 24.15 -16.65
C SER A 69 11.03 24.77 -16.17
N ASP A 70 9.91 24.36 -16.73
CA ASP A 70 8.58 24.87 -16.37
C ASP A 70 7.88 23.95 -15.37
N LEU A 71 8.49 22.80 -15.05
CA LEU A 71 7.92 21.84 -14.13
C LEU A 71 8.13 22.24 -12.67
N ARG A 72 7.11 22.00 -11.85
CA ARG A 72 7.11 22.10 -10.39
C ARG A 72 6.93 20.69 -9.81
N ILE A 73 7.96 20.17 -9.14
CA ILE A 73 7.94 18.79 -8.60
C ILE A 73 8.16 18.84 -7.09
N ALA A 74 7.23 18.25 -6.34
CA ALA A 74 7.35 18.04 -4.91
C ALA A 74 8.16 16.77 -4.62
N VAL A 75 9.00 16.80 -3.58
CA VAL A 75 9.79 15.65 -3.12
C VAL A 75 9.61 15.51 -1.61
N GLY A 76 9.16 14.34 -1.18
CA GLY A 76 9.04 13.98 0.23
C GLY A 76 9.63 12.62 0.51
N HIS A 77 9.77 12.27 1.78
CA HIS A 77 10.32 10.99 2.19
C HIS A 77 9.68 10.47 3.47
N ASP A 78 9.75 9.16 3.69
CA ASP A 78 9.39 8.51 4.93
C ASP A 78 10.52 8.61 5.99
N SER A 79 10.39 7.87 7.09
CA SER A 79 11.34 7.90 8.21
C SER A 79 12.66 7.18 7.96
N ARG A 80 12.87 6.51 6.82
CA ARG A 80 14.02 5.63 6.56
C ARG A 80 15.36 6.34 6.70
N VAL A 81 16.34 5.66 7.32
CA VAL A 81 17.69 6.22 7.55
C VAL A 81 18.43 6.64 6.28
N SER A 82 18.09 6.04 5.13
CA SER A 82 18.65 6.43 3.81
C SER A 82 17.97 7.63 3.16
N ALA A 83 16.87 8.15 3.74
CA ALA A 83 16.05 9.19 3.12
C ALA A 83 16.85 10.44 2.73
N GLY A 84 17.69 10.96 3.62
CA GLY A 84 18.49 12.17 3.34
C GLY A 84 19.41 11.98 2.13
N MET A 85 20.15 10.88 2.07
CA MET A 85 21.05 10.56 0.96
C MET A 85 20.30 10.43 -0.38
N MET A 86 19.13 9.78 -0.35
CA MET A 86 18.29 9.61 -1.55
C MET A 86 17.67 10.94 -1.97
N LYS A 87 17.23 11.77 -1.04
CA LYS A 87 16.69 13.10 -1.29
C LYS A 87 17.69 14.01 -1.99
N ASP A 88 18.92 14.04 -1.52
CA ASP A 88 20.01 14.80 -2.17
C ASP A 88 20.23 14.34 -3.61
N ALA A 89 20.17 13.04 -3.85
CA ALA A 89 20.31 12.48 -5.20
C ALA A 89 19.13 12.87 -6.11
N VAL A 90 17.89 12.81 -5.60
CA VAL A 90 16.67 13.25 -6.32
C VAL A 90 16.78 14.73 -6.67
N PHE A 91 17.18 15.58 -5.73
CA PHE A 91 17.35 17.01 -5.96
C PHE A 91 18.40 17.27 -7.05
N GLY A 92 19.55 16.60 -7.00
CA GLY A 92 20.56 16.73 -8.04
C GLY A 92 20.05 16.40 -9.44
N GLY A 93 19.27 15.31 -9.55
CA GLY A 93 18.66 14.89 -10.82
C GLY A 93 17.64 15.90 -11.35
N LEU A 94 16.72 16.36 -10.51
CA LEU A 94 15.66 17.30 -10.89
C LEU A 94 16.22 18.69 -11.22
N LEU A 95 17.05 19.25 -10.34
CA LEU A 95 17.68 20.57 -10.53
C LEU A 95 18.58 20.58 -11.76
N GLY A 96 19.27 19.47 -12.05
CA GLY A 96 20.07 19.31 -13.26
C GLY A 96 19.26 19.35 -14.56
N GLN A 97 17.94 19.12 -14.50
CA GLN A 97 17.01 19.32 -15.62
C GLN A 97 16.32 20.70 -15.61
N GLY A 98 16.68 21.57 -14.66
CA GLY A 98 16.08 22.90 -14.50
C GLY A 98 14.72 22.94 -13.80
N VAL A 99 14.29 21.83 -13.19
CA VAL A 99 12.98 21.71 -12.51
C VAL A 99 12.91 22.62 -11.28
N HIS A 100 11.76 23.23 -11.01
CA HIS A 100 11.45 23.90 -9.76
C HIS A 100 11.10 22.86 -8.69
N VAL A 101 12.02 22.62 -7.76
CA VAL A 101 11.90 21.59 -6.73
C VAL A 101 11.33 22.19 -5.44
N THR A 102 10.37 21.49 -4.84
CA THR A 102 9.83 21.77 -3.50
C THR A 102 10.14 20.61 -2.57
N ASP A 103 10.89 20.86 -1.49
CA ASP A 103 11.19 19.90 -0.42
C ASP A 103 10.00 19.87 0.56
N CYS A 104 9.34 18.73 0.66
CA CYS A 104 8.25 18.48 1.61
C CYS A 104 8.73 17.82 2.92
N GLY A 105 10.03 17.49 3.02
CA GLY A 105 10.58 16.83 4.20
C GLY A 105 9.97 15.46 4.47
N LEU A 106 9.72 15.16 5.75
CA LEU A 106 8.97 13.98 6.16
C LEU A 106 7.53 14.10 5.66
N ALA A 107 7.09 13.14 4.87
CA ALA A 107 5.77 13.14 4.25
C ALA A 107 5.16 11.74 4.24
N SER A 108 3.91 11.63 3.84
CA SER A 108 3.23 10.37 3.57
C SER A 108 2.96 10.22 2.08
N THR A 109 2.85 8.98 1.60
CA THR A 109 2.53 8.68 0.21
C THR A 109 1.26 9.40 -0.26
N PRO A 110 0.11 9.36 0.47
CA PRO A 110 -1.07 10.10 0.06
C PRO A 110 -0.88 11.63 0.08
N ALA A 111 -0.14 12.17 1.04
CA ALA A 111 0.13 13.62 1.06
C ALA A 111 0.92 14.06 -0.19
N MET A 112 1.87 13.24 -0.65
CA MET A 112 2.64 13.56 -1.85
C MET A 112 1.77 13.63 -3.11
N PHE A 113 0.80 12.71 -3.28
CA PHE A 113 -0.17 12.83 -4.36
C PHE A 113 -1.04 14.11 -4.19
N MET A 114 -1.51 14.39 -2.98
CA MET A 114 -2.36 15.56 -2.72
C MET A 114 -1.65 16.89 -2.98
N SER A 115 -0.30 16.93 -3.00
CA SER A 115 0.46 18.12 -3.40
C SER A 115 0.16 18.55 -4.85
N ILE A 116 -0.30 17.62 -5.71
CA ILE A 116 -0.70 17.89 -7.08
C ILE A 116 -2.14 18.43 -7.13
N ILE A 117 -2.99 17.96 -6.22
CA ILE A 117 -4.43 18.25 -6.19
C ILE A 117 -4.77 19.56 -5.46
N PHE A 118 -4.05 19.88 -4.38
CA PHE A 118 -4.35 21.07 -3.58
C PHE A 118 -4.16 22.36 -4.39
N GLU A 119 -5.14 23.26 -4.31
CA GLU A 119 -5.11 24.56 -4.99
C GLU A 119 -3.93 25.43 -4.57
N ASP A 120 -3.48 25.30 -3.32
CA ASP A 120 -2.37 26.08 -2.76
C ASP A 120 -0.99 25.61 -3.26
N THR A 121 -0.88 24.41 -3.80
CA THR A 121 0.40 23.82 -4.22
C THR A 121 0.52 23.66 -5.73
N HIS A 122 -0.47 23.07 -6.40
CA HIS A 122 -0.52 22.83 -7.86
C HIS A 122 0.80 22.30 -8.44
N MET A 123 1.35 21.23 -7.87
CA MET A 123 2.54 20.59 -8.42
C MET A 123 2.19 19.87 -9.72
N ASP A 124 3.13 19.81 -10.66
CA ASP A 124 2.97 19.04 -11.90
C ASP A 124 3.15 17.54 -11.67
N GLY A 125 3.94 17.18 -10.65
CA GLY A 125 4.17 15.82 -10.22
C GLY A 125 4.84 15.78 -8.86
N SER A 126 4.96 14.58 -8.28
CA SER A 126 5.65 14.40 -7.02
C SER A 126 6.41 13.09 -6.96
N ILE A 127 7.45 13.07 -6.10
CA ILE A 127 8.27 11.88 -5.82
C ILE A 127 8.20 11.62 -4.32
N MET A 128 7.73 10.42 -3.93
CA MET A 128 7.83 9.92 -2.57
C MET A 128 9.01 8.95 -2.46
N ILE A 129 9.94 9.25 -1.58
CA ILE A 129 11.11 8.41 -1.27
C ILE A 129 10.70 7.47 -0.15
N THR A 130 10.41 6.22 -0.49
CA THR A 130 9.89 5.21 0.43
C THR A 130 10.11 3.80 -0.12
N ALA A 131 10.14 2.82 0.75
CA ALA A 131 10.00 1.41 0.40
C ALA A 131 8.82 0.75 1.16
N SER A 132 7.83 1.56 1.60
CA SER A 132 6.68 1.09 2.36
C SER A 132 7.14 0.26 3.58
N HIS A 133 6.57 -0.88 3.84
CA HIS A 133 6.85 -1.77 4.98
C HIS A 133 8.14 -2.61 4.86
N LEU A 134 8.94 -2.46 3.79
CA LEU A 134 10.16 -3.25 3.62
C LEU A 134 11.21 -2.92 4.69
N PRO A 135 12.18 -3.82 4.95
CA PRO A 135 13.22 -3.63 5.97
C PRO A 135 13.99 -2.31 5.85
N TYR A 136 14.64 -1.89 6.93
CA TYR A 136 15.33 -0.60 7.08
C TYR A 136 16.38 -0.30 6.01
N ASN A 137 17.00 -1.35 5.47
CA ASN A 137 18.06 -1.24 4.46
C ASN A 137 17.54 -1.04 3.02
N ARG A 138 16.22 -1.16 2.81
CA ARG A 138 15.55 -0.93 1.54
C ARG A 138 15.12 0.53 1.42
N ASN A 139 15.06 1.03 0.19
CA ASN A 139 14.39 2.29 -0.16
C ASN A 139 13.88 2.22 -1.59
N GLY A 140 13.19 3.26 -2.02
CA GLY A 140 12.59 3.32 -3.35
C GLY A 140 12.06 4.69 -3.70
N LEU A 141 11.41 4.77 -4.85
CA LEU A 141 10.75 5.96 -5.36
C LEU A 141 9.37 5.59 -5.88
N LYS A 142 8.34 6.26 -5.37
CA LYS A 142 7.00 6.30 -5.96
C LYS A 142 6.82 7.63 -6.68
N PHE A 143 6.18 7.60 -7.83
CA PHE A 143 5.98 8.77 -8.67
C PHE A 143 4.50 9.03 -8.86
N PHE A 144 4.12 10.29 -8.79
CA PHE A 144 2.73 10.71 -8.97
C PHE A 144 2.60 11.79 -10.04
N THR A 145 1.53 11.71 -10.78
CA THR A 145 1.01 12.74 -11.69
C THR A 145 -0.44 13.03 -11.34
N VAL A 146 -1.10 13.92 -12.05
CA VAL A 146 -2.53 14.20 -11.85
C VAL A 146 -3.42 12.97 -12.08
N ASP A 147 -2.93 11.99 -12.84
CA ASP A 147 -3.64 10.73 -13.12
C ASP A 147 -3.47 9.67 -12.00
N GLY A 148 -2.69 9.98 -10.95
CA GLY A 148 -2.36 9.05 -9.87
C GLY A 148 -0.90 8.60 -9.90
N GLY A 149 -0.62 7.43 -9.29
CA GLY A 149 0.68 6.76 -9.38
C GLY A 149 0.98 6.27 -10.79
N LEU A 150 2.26 6.25 -11.16
CA LEU A 150 2.67 5.79 -12.50
C LEU A 150 2.30 4.33 -12.76
N GLU A 151 1.99 4.03 -14.01
CA GLU A 151 1.83 2.67 -14.51
C GLU A 151 3.18 1.94 -14.61
N LYS A 152 3.13 0.60 -14.56
CA LYS A 152 4.33 -0.23 -14.75
C LYS A 152 5.07 0.10 -16.06
N SER A 153 4.35 0.38 -17.13
CA SER A 153 4.92 0.79 -18.43
C SER A 153 5.56 2.18 -18.37
N GLU A 154 4.99 3.11 -17.60
CA GLU A 154 5.51 4.46 -17.42
C GLU A 154 6.78 4.45 -16.57
N VAL A 155 6.84 3.65 -15.49
CA VAL A 155 8.07 3.44 -14.72
C VAL A 155 9.17 2.85 -15.60
N LYS A 156 8.84 1.89 -16.47
CA LYS A 156 9.80 1.36 -17.46
C LYS A 156 10.32 2.45 -18.40
N GLU A 157 9.46 3.38 -18.85
CA GLU A 157 9.87 4.52 -19.67
C GLU A 157 10.81 5.45 -18.89
N VAL A 158 10.48 5.79 -17.63
CA VAL A 158 11.34 6.60 -16.74
C VAL A 158 12.74 5.96 -16.61
N LEU A 159 12.82 4.66 -16.34
CA LEU A 159 14.09 3.93 -16.22
C LEU A 159 14.86 3.88 -17.53
N THR A 160 14.16 3.76 -18.65
CA THR A 160 14.78 3.80 -20.00
C THR A 160 15.39 5.17 -20.26
N LEU A 161 14.67 6.25 -19.98
CA LEU A 161 15.18 7.61 -20.08
C LEU A 161 16.39 7.81 -19.15
N ALA A 162 16.29 7.35 -17.89
CA ALA A 162 17.37 7.43 -16.90
C ALA A 162 18.64 6.71 -17.36
N SER A 163 18.52 5.58 -18.06
CA SER A 163 19.66 4.80 -18.56
C SER A 163 20.52 5.56 -19.56
N GLY A 164 19.94 6.50 -20.30
CA GLY A 164 20.65 7.36 -21.26
C GLY A 164 21.23 8.64 -20.66
N LEU A 165 21.05 8.87 -19.34
CA LEU A 165 21.51 10.11 -18.68
C LEU A 165 22.77 9.86 -17.88
N SER A 166 23.54 10.95 -17.63
CA SER A 166 24.62 10.99 -16.63
C SER A 166 24.09 11.63 -15.34
N ALA A 167 24.62 11.20 -14.20
CA ALA A 167 24.30 11.83 -12.92
C ALA A 167 24.78 13.30 -12.91
N MET A 168 23.94 14.17 -12.37
CA MET A 168 24.17 15.61 -12.32
C MET A 168 24.50 16.04 -10.90
N ALA A 169 25.43 16.99 -10.76
CA ALA A 169 25.72 17.58 -9.46
C ALA A 169 24.53 18.42 -8.98
N VAL A 170 24.33 18.46 -7.65
CA VAL A 170 23.36 19.38 -7.04
C VAL A 170 23.74 20.79 -7.44
N SER A 171 22.86 21.51 -8.12
CA SER A 171 23.07 22.90 -8.46
C SER A 171 22.85 23.78 -7.22
N SER A 172 23.38 25.01 -7.25
CA SER A 172 23.14 26.02 -6.21
C SER A 172 21.75 26.69 -6.32
N ALA A 173 20.84 26.14 -7.13
CA ALA A 173 19.48 26.65 -7.27
C ALA A 173 18.72 26.55 -5.93
N ALA A 174 17.90 27.54 -5.66
CA ALA A 174 17.09 27.55 -4.46
C ALA A 174 16.02 26.43 -4.51
N ILE A 175 15.93 25.66 -3.44
CA ILE A 175 14.89 24.66 -3.23
C ILE A 175 13.83 25.31 -2.31
N ALA A 176 12.58 25.31 -2.74
CA ALA A 176 11.47 25.77 -1.89
C ALA A 176 11.20 24.72 -0.81
N SER A 177 10.71 25.13 0.36
CA SER A 177 10.27 24.23 1.42
C SER A 177 8.76 24.38 1.63
N LEU A 178 8.09 23.24 1.91
CA LEU A 178 6.65 23.19 2.15
C LEU A 178 6.36 22.22 3.30
N ASP A 179 5.65 22.64 4.34
CA ASP A 179 5.05 21.72 5.31
C ASP A 179 3.77 21.10 4.71
N LEU A 180 3.97 20.08 3.89
CA LEU A 180 2.88 19.41 3.20
C LEU A 180 2.00 18.60 4.16
N ILE A 181 2.58 18.09 5.25
CA ILE A 181 1.82 17.34 6.26
C ILE A 181 0.81 18.22 6.99
N ASP A 182 1.11 19.49 7.23
CA ASP A 182 0.14 20.42 7.82
C ASP A 182 -1.05 20.66 6.90
N LEU A 183 -0.81 20.82 5.59
CA LEU A 183 -1.88 20.97 4.59
C LEU A 183 -2.73 19.69 4.49
N TYR A 184 -2.08 18.54 4.47
CA TYR A 184 -2.77 17.26 4.41
C TYR A 184 -3.57 16.97 5.69
N ALA A 185 -3.02 17.23 6.87
CA ALA A 185 -3.73 17.12 8.14
C ALA A 185 -4.94 18.07 8.19
N LEU A 186 -4.80 19.28 7.70
CA LEU A 186 -5.93 20.23 7.58
C LEU A 186 -7.03 19.69 6.66
N HIS A 187 -6.64 19.08 5.52
CA HIS A 187 -7.59 18.44 4.62
C HIS A 187 -8.35 17.31 5.33
N LEU A 188 -7.67 16.41 6.04
CA LEU A 188 -8.29 15.32 6.79
C LEU A 188 -9.23 15.83 7.88
N ARG A 189 -8.81 16.88 8.65
CA ARG A 189 -9.68 17.53 9.65
C ARG A 189 -10.96 18.08 9.02
N ARG A 190 -10.87 18.74 7.86
CA ARG A 190 -12.04 19.23 7.12
C ARG A 190 -12.99 18.09 6.73
N LYS A 191 -12.44 16.94 6.30
CA LYS A 191 -13.25 15.76 5.95
C LYS A 191 -13.96 15.20 7.18
N ILE A 192 -13.28 15.10 8.33
CA ILE A 192 -13.88 14.63 9.59
C ILE A 192 -15.01 15.58 10.01
N CYS A 193 -14.76 16.89 10.04
CA CYS A 193 -15.77 17.88 10.41
C CYS A 193 -16.99 17.84 9.50
N ALA A 194 -16.78 17.76 8.19
CA ALA A 194 -17.89 17.64 7.23
C ALA A 194 -18.69 16.34 7.47
N GLY A 195 -18.02 15.20 7.67
CA GLY A 195 -18.68 13.93 7.95
C GLY A 195 -19.46 13.87 9.26
N LEU A 196 -19.06 14.70 10.26
CA LEU A 196 -19.74 14.83 11.55
C LEU A 196 -20.71 16.02 11.61
N CYS A 197 -20.88 16.76 10.50
CA CYS A 197 -21.68 17.98 10.43
C CYS A 197 -21.29 19.02 11.50
N SER A 198 -19.98 19.23 11.70
CA SER A 198 -19.40 20.08 12.75
C SER A 198 -18.42 21.09 12.16
N GLY A 199 -18.23 22.22 12.84
CA GLY A 199 -17.18 23.20 12.53
C GLY A 199 -15.81 22.73 13.02
N MET A 200 -14.74 23.27 12.43
CA MET A 200 -13.35 22.94 12.80
C MET A 200 -13.00 23.28 14.26
N TYR A 201 -13.66 24.28 14.83
CA TYR A 201 -13.42 24.75 16.19
C TYR A 201 -14.33 24.11 17.24
N ASP A 202 -15.28 23.27 16.83
CA ASP A 202 -16.28 22.66 17.72
C ASP A 202 -15.76 21.43 18.45
N ARG A 203 -14.48 21.04 18.25
CA ARG A 203 -13.84 19.85 18.84
C ARG A 203 -14.73 18.59 18.70
N PRO A 204 -15.08 18.17 17.45
CA PRO A 204 -16.11 17.14 17.20
C PRO A 204 -15.75 15.75 17.73
N LEU A 205 -14.49 15.53 18.10
CA LEU A 205 -13.98 14.28 18.67
C LEU A 205 -13.81 14.34 20.20
N GLU A 206 -14.27 15.40 20.86
CA GLU A 206 -14.24 15.46 22.32
C GLU A 206 -15.02 14.29 22.93
N GLY A 207 -14.38 13.58 23.89
CA GLY A 207 -14.93 12.37 24.49
C GLY A 207 -14.62 11.07 23.71
N MET A 208 -13.91 11.15 22.58
CA MET A 208 -13.32 9.99 21.91
C MET A 208 -11.91 9.75 22.42
N HIS A 209 -11.59 8.52 22.79
CA HIS A 209 -10.24 8.08 23.12
C HIS A 209 -9.70 7.19 22.00
N ILE A 210 -8.69 7.66 21.30
CA ILE A 210 -8.17 7.00 20.09
C ILE A 210 -6.67 6.83 20.18
N VAL A 211 -6.20 5.61 20.13
CA VAL A 211 -4.77 5.27 20.16
C VAL A 211 -4.27 5.07 18.74
N VAL A 212 -3.14 5.70 18.42
CA VAL A 212 -2.46 5.56 17.13
C VAL A 212 -1.13 4.84 17.31
N ASP A 213 -0.88 3.84 16.49
CA ASP A 213 0.43 3.23 16.30
C ASP A 213 0.98 3.65 14.93
N ALA A 214 2.03 4.47 14.93
CA ALA A 214 2.67 4.95 13.70
C ALA A 214 3.87 4.09 13.27
N GLY A 215 4.21 3.02 14.01
CA GLY A 215 5.30 2.10 13.70
C GLY A 215 6.65 2.78 13.46
N ASN A 216 6.89 3.96 14.06
CA ASN A 216 8.05 4.83 13.78
C ASN A 216 8.15 5.30 12.31
N GLY A 217 7.06 5.23 11.57
CA GLY A 217 6.92 5.74 10.19
C GLY A 217 6.54 7.22 10.15
N SER A 218 5.84 7.60 9.10
CA SER A 218 5.35 8.98 8.89
C SER A 218 4.00 9.26 9.57
N GLY A 219 3.31 8.26 10.11
CA GLY A 219 1.91 8.32 10.57
C GLY A 219 1.66 9.11 11.86
N GLY A 220 2.71 9.52 12.60
CA GLY A 220 2.58 10.22 13.89
C GLY A 220 1.75 11.51 13.83
N PHE A 221 1.72 12.18 12.67
CA PHE A 221 0.92 13.38 12.45
C PHE A 221 -0.58 13.15 12.65
N PHE A 222 -1.07 11.93 12.43
CA PHE A 222 -2.49 11.64 12.57
C PHE A 222 -2.96 11.82 14.03
N ALA A 223 -2.15 11.35 15.00
CA ALA A 223 -2.42 11.59 16.42
C ALA A 223 -2.30 13.08 16.78
N THR A 224 -1.21 13.73 16.36
CA THR A 224 -0.82 15.05 16.86
C THR A 224 -1.47 16.20 16.10
N LYS A 225 -1.61 16.10 14.77
CA LYS A 225 -2.10 17.18 13.90
C LYS A 225 -3.54 16.96 13.40
N VAL A 226 -4.12 15.74 13.58
CA VAL A 226 -5.51 15.48 13.19
C VAL A 226 -6.38 15.27 14.43
N LEU A 227 -6.12 14.21 15.20
CA LEU A 227 -6.99 13.80 16.31
C LEU A 227 -6.99 14.82 17.47
N ALA A 228 -5.80 15.17 17.97
CA ALA A 228 -5.66 16.09 19.09
C ALA A 228 -6.25 17.48 18.78
N GLU A 229 -6.05 17.99 17.56
CA GLU A 229 -6.61 19.27 17.12
C GLU A 229 -8.15 19.28 17.08
N LEU A 230 -8.78 18.11 16.84
CA LEU A 230 -10.23 17.94 16.86
C LEU A 230 -10.78 17.51 18.23
N GLY A 231 -9.93 17.42 19.25
CA GLY A 231 -10.33 17.20 20.65
C GLY A 231 -10.35 15.78 21.13
N ALA A 232 -9.87 14.81 20.35
CA ALA A 232 -9.73 13.43 20.83
C ALA A 232 -8.65 13.33 21.92
N ASP A 233 -8.86 12.42 22.87
CA ASP A 233 -7.80 11.94 23.74
C ASP A 233 -6.96 10.93 22.95
N THR A 234 -5.65 11.17 22.86
CA THR A 234 -4.71 10.31 22.17
C THR A 234 -3.70 9.64 23.12
N THR A 235 -3.98 9.67 24.42
CA THR A 235 -3.14 9.03 25.46
C THR A 235 -2.99 7.53 25.14
N GLY A 236 -1.77 7.02 25.26
CA GLY A 236 -1.46 5.63 24.88
C GLY A 236 -1.09 5.41 23.42
N SER A 237 -1.15 6.46 22.56
CA SER A 237 -0.57 6.38 21.23
C SER A 237 0.93 6.11 21.29
N GLN A 238 1.42 5.29 20.35
CA GLN A 238 2.78 4.72 20.44
C GLN A 238 3.55 4.83 19.13
N PHE A 239 4.88 4.83 19.26
CA PHE A 239 5.84 4.84 18.13
C PHE A 239 5.60 5.97 17.14
N LEU A 240 5.17 7.15 17.66
CA LEU A 240 4.81 8.32 16.86
C LEU A 240 6.03 9.03 16.27
N GLU A 241 7.19 8.93 16.96
CA GLU A 241 8.42 9.56 16.50
C GLU A 241 9.05 8.75 15.36
N PRO A 242 9.43 9.41 14.26
CA PRO A 242 10.04 8.75 13.11
C PRO A 242 11.39 8.12 13.46
N ASP A 243 11.54 6.82 13.20
CA ASP A 243 12.82 6.10 13.34
C ASP A 243 12.94 5.04 12.24
N GLY A 244 13.80 5.29 11.26
CA GLY A 244 13.97 4.42 10.11
C GLY A 244 14.63 3.07 10.38
N MET A 245 14.99 2.77 11.63
CA MET A 245 15.42 1.43 12.06
C MET A 245 14.23 0.55 12.48
N PHE A 246 13.05 1.14 12.70
CA PHE A 246 11.83 0.44 13.11
C PHE A 246 12.03 -0.47 14.33
N PRO A 247 12.50 0.08 15.47
CA PRO A 247 13.00 -0.73 16.60
C PRO A 247 11.92 -1.49 17.34
N ASN A 248 10.65 -1.14 17.19
CA ASN A 248 9.56 -1.67 18.00
C ASN A 248 8.84 -2.85 17.33
N HIS A 249 8.47 -2.71 16.07
CA HIS A 249 7.93 -3.78 15.23
C HIS A 249 8.07 -3.41 13.75
N ILE A 250 7.86 -4.37 12.86
CA ILE A 250 7.75 -4.11 11.41
C ILE A 250 6.53 -3.20 11.19
N PRO A 251 6.69 -2.01 10.56
CA PRO A 251 5.59 -1.08 10.33
C PRO A 251 4.69 -1.57 9.18
N ASN A 252 3.92 -2.62 9.45
CA ASN A 252 3.03 -3.27 8.49
C ASN A 252 1.76 -3.75 9.20
N PRO A 253 0.57 -3.22 8.88
CA PRO A 253 -0.71 -3.64 9.45
C PRO A 253 -1.09 -5.11 9.21
N GLU A 254 -0.40 -5.84 8.31
CA GLU A 254 -0.55 -7.29 8.16
C GLU A 254 0.35 -8.10 9.13
N ASN A 255 1.31 -7.45 9.80
CA ASN A 255 2.23 -8.13 10.70
C ASN A 255 1.56 -8.44 12.04
N ALA A 256 1.64 -9.69 12.48
CA ALA A 256 0.97 -10.14 13.71
C ALA A 256 1.50 -9.44 14.98
N ASP A 257 2.82 -9.15 15.05
CA ASP A 257 3.40 -8.47 16.19
C ASP A 257 2.97 -7.00 16.25
N ALA A 258 2.87 -6.35 15.08
CA ALA A 258 2.37 -4.98 14.96
C ALA A 258 0.89 -4.89 15.40
N MET A 259 0.04 -5.83 14.93
CA MET A 259 -1.36 -5.89 15.35
C MET A 259 -1.51 -6.22 16.83
N ALA A 260 -0.71 -7.13 17.37
CA ALA A 260 -0.70 -7.42 18.80
C ALA A 260 -0.28 -6.22 19.65
N SER A 261 0.65 -5.39 19.15
CA SER A 261 1.10 -4.16 19.79
C SER A 261 -0.02 -3.14 19.93
N ILE A 262 -0.71 -2.79 18.84
CA ILE A 262 -1.82 -1.83 18.88
C ILE A 262 -3.01 -2.40 19.67
N ARG A 263 -3.31 -3.69 19.55
CA ARG A 263 -4.35 -4.34 20.34
C ARG A 263 -4.10 -4.20 21.83
N LYS A 264 -2.86 -4.45 22.25
CA LYS A 264 -2.47 -4.27 23.67
C LYS A 264 -2.65 -2.81 24.10
N ALA A 265 -2.24 -1.85 23.29
CA ALA A 265 -2.39 -0.43 23.61
C ALA A 265 -3.87 -0.02 23.74
N VAL A 266 -4.77 -0.52 22.88
CA VAL A 266 -6.22 -0.28 22.99
C VAL A 266 -6.77 -0.81 24.30
N LEU A 267 -6.47 -2.07 24.65
CA LEU A 267 -7.00 -2.72 25.86
C LEU A 267 -6.45 -2.08 27.13
N ASP A 268 -5.13 -1.81 27.19
CA ASP A 268 -4.49 -1.22 28.36
C ASP A 268 -5.00 0.19 28.65
N ASN A 269 -5.34 0.97 27.63
CA ASN A 269 -5.82 2.33 27.75
C ASN A 269 -7.35 2.45 27.68
N GLN A 270 -8.08 1.34 27.49
CA GLN A 270 -9.54 1.32 27.33
C GLN A 270 -9.99 2.30 26.22
N ALA A 271 -9.28 2.31 25.09
CA ALA A 271 -9.54 3.22 24.00
C ALA A 271 -10.80 2.83 23.22
N ASP A 272 -11.49 3.81 22.65
CA ASP A 272 -12.65 3.60 21.77
C ASP A 272 -12.29 3.04 20.40
N LEU A 273 -11.03 3.28 19.97
CA LEU A 273 -10.52 2.83 18.68
C LEU A 273 -8.99 2.84 18.68
N GLY A 274 -8.38 1.82 18.12
CA GLY A 274 -6.96 1.80 17.76
C GLY A 274 -6.81 1.94 16.25
N LEU A 275 -5.84 2.72 15.81
CA LEU A 275 -5.46 2.89 14.40
C LEU A 275 -3.98 2.57 14.24
N ILE A 276 -3.63 1.77 13.24
CA ILE A 276 -2.24 1.46 12.92
C ILE A 276 -1.97 1.74 11.44
N PHE A 277 -0.83 2.35 11.16
CA PHE A 277 -0.37 2.69 9.82
C PHE A 277 0.91 1.96 9.46
N ASP A 278 1.16 1.79 8.15
CA ASP A 278 2.47 1.41 7.68
C ASP A 278 3.41 2.64 7.60
N THR A 279 4.64 2.43 7.13
CA THR A 279 5.70 3.44 7.15
C THR A 279 5.31 4.75 6.48
N ASP A 280 4.68 4.70 5.32
CA ASP A 280 4.34 5.84 4.45
C ASP A 280 2.85 6.13 4.35
N VAL A 281 2.04 5.45 5.21
CA VAL A 281 0.62 5.76 5.48
C VAL A 281 -0.33 5.48 4.30
N ASP A 282 0.07 4.66 3.35
CA ASP A 282 -0.83 4.20 2.29
C ASP A 282 -1.66 2.98 2.72
N ARG A 283 -1.34 2.38 3.89
CA ARG A 283 -2.11 1.29 4.51
C ARG A 283 -2.53 1.62 5.93
N MET A 284 -3.64 1.00 6.33
CA MET A 284 -4.07 1.05 7.71
C MET A 284 -4.77 -0.25 8.13
N SER A 285 -4.85 -0.45 9.43
CA SER A 285 -5.77 -1.37 10.11
C SER A 285 -6.27 -0.73 11.39
N ALA A 286 -7.27 -1.32 12.02
CA ALA A 286 -7.84 -0.80 13.24
C ALA A 286 -8.06 -1.91 14.28
N VAL A 287 -8.32 -1.50 15.52
CA VAL A 287 -8.69 -2.39 16.63
C VAL A 287 -9.87 -1.78 17.38
N LEU A 288 -10.90 -2.57 17.63
CA LEU A 288 -12.09 -2.19 18.38
C LEU A 288 -11.82 -2.16 19.89
N PRO A 289 -12.72 -1.57 20.71
CA PRO A 289 -12.52 -1.44 22.16
C PRO A 289 -12.34 -2.77 22.91
N ASP A 290 -12.91 -3.86 22.40
CA ASP A 290 -12.81 -5.21 22.95
C ASP A 290 -11.53 -5.96 22.49
N GLY A 291 -10.73 -5.33 21.63
CA GLY A 291 -9.53 -5.90 21.05
C GLY A 291 -9.74 -6.69 19.76
N GLU A 292 -10.95 -6.67 19.17
CA GLU A 292 -11.18 -7.25 17.85
C GLU A 292 -10.39 -6.48 16.79
N GLU A 293 -9.67 -7.21 15.92
CA GLU A 293 -8.83 -6.65 14.87
C GLU A 293 -9.65 -6.41 13.60
N ILE A 294 -9.69 -5.17 13.16
CA ILE A 294 -10.30 -4.77 11.88
C ILE A 294 -9.18 -4.68 10.84
N ASN A 295 -8.81 -5.83 10.31
CA ASN A 295 -7.80 -6.00 9.28
C ASN A 295 -8.31 -6.93 8.17
N ARG A 296 -7.60 -7.04 7.06
CA ARG A 296 -7.91 -7.96 5.95
C ARG A 296 -9.40 -7.90 5.53
N ASN A 297 -10.09 -9.05 5.54
CA ASN A 297 -11.52 -9.12 5.18
C ASN A 297 -12.42 -8.27 6.09
N ALA A 298 -12.08 -8.15 7.38
CA ALA A 298 -12.84 -7.32 8.32
C ALA A 298 -12.75 -5.81 7.97
N LEU A 299 -11.56 -5.33 7.54
CA LEU A 299 -11.40 -3.96 7.07
C LEU A 299 -12.21 -3.69 5.80
N ILE A 300 -12.17 -4.62 4.84
CA ILE A 300 -12.96 -4.52 3.61
C ILE A 300 -14.46 -4.48 3.93
N ALA A 301 -14.94 -5.40 4.77
CA ALA A 301 -16.33 -5.45 5.20
C ALA A 301 -16.77 -4.16 5.91
N MET A 302 -15.93 -3.65 6.82
CA MET A 302 -16.19 -2.41 7.56
C MET A 302 -16.30 -1.21 6.63
N MET A 303 -15.34 -1.04 5.71
CA MET A 303 -15.37 0.05 4.74
C MET A 303 -16.57 -0.05 3.81
N ALA A 304 -16.91 -1.25 3.35
CA ALA A 304 -18.09 -1.48 2.53
C ALA A 304 -19.39 -1.15 3.29
N ALA A 305 -19.49 -1.57 4.56
CA ALA A 305 -20.67 -1.27 5.40
C ALA A 305 -20.84 0.24 5.66
N ILE A 306 -19.73 0.98 5.84
CA ILE A 306 -19.76 2.44 5.98
C ILE A 306 -20.26 3.12 4.69
N LEU A 307 -19.91 2.58 3.52
CA LEU A 307 -20.24 3.18 2.23
C LEU A 307 -21.62 2.74 1.68
N ALA A 308 -22.12 1.57 2.08
CA ALA A 308 -23.35 0.98 1.54
C ALA A 308 -24.58 1.93 1.58
N PRO A 309 -24.82 2.73 2.64
CA PRO A 309 -25.94 3.67 2.66
C PRO A 309 -25.88 4.75 1.57
N ASP A 310 -24.67 5.22 1.24
CA ASP A 310 -24.46 6.28 0.26
C ASP A 310 -24.37 5.74 -1.18
N TYR A 311 -24.00 4.45 -1.33
CA TYR A 311 -23.78 3.78 -2.62
C TYR A 311 -24.51 2.42 -2.70
N PRO A 312 -25.85 2.39 -2.58
CA PRO A 312 -26.61 1.13 -2.59
C PRO A 312 -26.44 0.40 -3.94
N GLY A 313 -26.23 -0.91 -3.87
CA GLY A 313 -26.06 -1.77 -5.06
C GLY A 313 -24.75 -1.58 -5.82
N SER A 314 -23.80 -0.82 -5.27
CA SER A 314 -22.51 -0.57 -5.92
C SER A 314 -21.59 -1.79 -5.89
N THR A 315 -20.51 -1.71 -6.69
CA THR A 315 -19.49 -2.76 -6.79
C THR A 315 -18.29 -2.41 -5.91
N ILE A 316 -17.87 -3.34 -5.08
CA ILE A 316 -16.63 -3.25 -4.29
C ILE A 316 -15.55 -4.08 -4.97
N VAL A 317 -14.47 -3.43 -5.40
CA VAL A 317 -13.32 -4.10 -6.03
C VAL A 317 -12.33 -4.50 -4.96
N THR A 318 -11.96 -5.78 -4.95
CA THR A 318 -10.99 -6.33 -3.99
C THR A 318 -9.91 -7.15 -4.66
N ASP A 319 -8.86 -7.50 -3.93
CA ASP A 319 -7.88 -8.46 -4.40
C ASP A 319 -8.45 -9.91 -4.45
N SER A 320 -7.69 -10.79 -5.08
CA SER A 320 -8.11 -12.17 -5.39
C SER A 320 -8.18 -13.11 -4.18
N VAL A 321 -7.51 -12.76 -3.06
CA VAL A 321 -7.36 -13.67 -1.89
C VAL A 321 -8.42 -13.45 -0.81
N THR A 322 -9.46 -12.67 -1.09
CA THR A 322 -10.58 -12.44 -0.16
C THR A 322 -11.41 -13.71 0.05
N SER A 323 -11.99 -13.83 1.27
CA SER A 323 -12.79 -14.98 1.69
C SER A 323 -14.15 -15.07 0.98
N ASP A 324 -14.76 -16.25 1.01
CA ASP A 324 -16.14 -16.42 0.53
C ASP A 324 -17.15 -15.85 1.53
N GLU A 325 -16.82 -15.83 2.82
CA GLU A 325 -17.61 -15.20 3.88
C GLU A 325 -17.75 -13.68 3.64
N LEU A 326 -16.67 -13.03 3.16
CA LEU A 326 -16.75 -11.62 2.75
C LEU A 326 -17.73 -11.45 1.57
N THR A 327 -17.68 -12.35 0.57
CA THR A 327 -18.62 -12.29 -0.55
C THR A 327 -20.06 -12.40 -0.08
N THR A 328 -20.34 -13.36 0.79
CA THR A 328 -21.68 -13.55 1.39
C THR A 328 -22.12 -12.29 2.14
N PHE A 329 -21.24 -11.72 2.97
CA PHE A 329 -21.54 -10.49 3.70
C PHE A 329 -21.86 -9.30 2.79
N LEU A 330 -21.02 -9.06 1.77
CA LEU A 330 -21.25 -7.97 0.83
C LEU A 330 -22.55 -8.12 0.05
N GLN A 331 -22.86 -9.34 -0.41
CA GLN A 331 -24.03 -9.60 -1.26
C GLN A 331 -25.33 -9.75 -0.47
N ASP A 332 -25.33 -10.55 0.58
CA ASP A 332 -26.54 -10.93 1.29
C ASP A 332 -26.93 -9.93 2.38
N GLU A 333 -25.95 -9.32 3.07
CA GLU A 333 -26.21 -8.37 4.15
C GLU A 333 -26.19 -6.92 3.69
N LEU A 334 -25.23 -6.54 2.81
CA LEU A 334 -25.09 -5.16 2.34
C LEU A 334 -25.73 -4.91 0.97
N HIS A 335 -26.15 -5.95 0.25
CA HIS A 335 -26.71 -5.89 -1.10
C HIS A 335 -25.79 -5.17 -2.11
N LEU A 336 -24.47 -5.37 -1.96
CA LEU A 336 -23.42 -4.86 -2.82
C LEU A 336 -22.90 -5.96 -3.74
N VAL A 337 -22.21 -5.57 -4.82
CA VAL A 337 -21.57 -6.51 -5.74
C VAL A 337 -20.11 -6.69 -5.34
N HIS A 338 -19.68 -7.91 -5.10
CA HIS A 338 -18.27 -8.22 -4.85
C HIS A 338 -17.54 -8.53 -6.15
N HIS A 339 -16.52 -7.74 -6.48
CA HIS A 339 -15.69 -7.92 -7.66
C HIS A 339 -14.23 -8.21 -7.26
N ARG A 340 -13.88 -9.51 -7.20
CA ARG A 340 -12.49 -9.93 -6.97
C ARG A 340 -11.67 -9.71 -8.24
N TYR A 341 -10.53 -9.03 -8.10
CA TYR A 341 -9.62 -8.74 -9.20
C TYR A 341 -8.19 -9.16 -8.89
N MET A 342 -7.24 -8.83 -9.74
CA MET A 342 -5.83 -9.15 -9.51
C MET A 342 -5.28 -8.41 -8.30
N ARG A 343 -4.48 -9.08 -7.49
CA ARG A 343 -3.76 -8.49 -6.37
C ARG A 343 -2.77 -7.42 -6.84
N GLY A 344 -2.55 -6.42 -5.98
CA GLY A 344 -1.73 -5.24 -6.20
C GLY A 344 -2.59 -3.99 -6.22
N TYR A 345 -2.25 -3.03 -5.34
CA TYR A 345 -3.05 -1.82 -5.11
C TYR A 345 -3.42 -1.10 -6.42
N LYS A 346 -2.46 -0.98 -7.35
CA LYS A 346 -2.69 -0.34 -8.65
C LYS A 346 -3.70 -1.12 -9.49
N ASN A 347 -3.67 -2.46 -9.47
CA ASN A 347 -4.59 -3.30 -10.24
C ASN A 347 -6.05 -3.09 -9.78
N VAL A 348 -6.30 -3.13 -8.46
CA VAL A 348 -7.67 -2.95 -7.94
C VAL A 348 -8.17 -1.52 -8.13
N ILE A 349 -7.29 -0.52 -8.03
CA ILE A 349 -7.62 0.88 -8.28
C ILE A 349 -7.99 1.09 -9.75
N ASP A 350 -7.17 0.62 -10.69
CA ASP A 350 -7.40 0.77 -12.12
C ASP A 350 -8.71 0.09 -12.56
N GLU A 351 -8.99 -1.10 -12.00
CA GLU A 351 -10.25 -1.78 -12.27
C GLU A 351 -11.46 -1.01 -11.73
N CYS A 352 -11.34 -0.43 -10.52
CA CYS A 352 -12.36 0.44 -9.95
C CYS A 352 -12.63 1.67 -10.84
N ILE A 353 -11.56 2.33 -11.31
CA ILE A 353 -11.66 3.45 -12.25
C ILE A 353 -12.34 3.01 -13.57
N ARG A 354 -11.90 1.87 -14.14
CA ARG A 354 -12.46 1.30 -15.36
C ARG A 354 -13.96 1.02 -15.25
N LEU A 355 -14.40 0.45 -14.12
CA LEU A 355 -15.81 0.19 -13.84
C LEU A 355 -16.63 1.48 -13.83
N ASN A 356 -16.16 2.51 -13.12
CA ASN A 356 -16.82 3.81 -13.06
C ASN A 356 -16.89 4.47 -14.45
N GLN A 357 -15.82 4.40 -15.24
CA GLN A 357 -15.81 4.90 -16.63
C GLN A 357 -16.79 4.13 -17.53
N ALA A 358 -17.03 2.85 -17.24
CA ALA A 358 -18.01 2.03 -17.95
C ALA A 358 -19.46 2.21 -17.43
N GLY A 359 -19.68 3.11 -16.46
CA GLY A 359 -21.01 3.39 -15.89
C GLY A 359 -21.43 2.47 -14.73
N THR A 360 -20.53 1.61 -14.24
CA THR A 360 -20.78 0.79 -13.04
C THR A 360 -20.26 1.53 -11.82
N VAL A 361 -21.13 1.88 -10.89
CA VAL A 361 -20.74 2.58 -9.67
C VAL A 361 -19.84 1.69 -8.81
N SER A 362 -18.61 2.11 -8.59
CA SER A 362 -17.63 1.43 -7.73
C SER A 362 -16.95 2.49 -6.85
N PRO A 363 -17.38 2.65 -5.59
CA PRO A 363 -16.85 3.68 -4.70
C PRO A 363 -15.53 3.31 -4.03
N LEU A 364 -15.17 2.02 -4.01
CA LEU A 364 -14.06 1.48 -3.23
C LEU A 364 -13.29 0.42 -4.00
N ALA A 365 -11.97 0.61 -4.06
CA ALA A 365 -11.00 -0.43 -4.34
C ALA A 365 -10.20 -0.68 -3.06
N ILE A 366 -10.11 -1.93 -2.60
CA ILE A 366 -9.45 -2.24 -1.31
C ILE A 366 -8.86 -3.64 -1.32
N GLU A 367 -7.70 -3.79 -0.70
CA GLU A 367 -7.00 -5.06 -0.59
C GLU A 367 -6.97 -5.59 0.85
N THR A 368 -6.77 -6.89 0.98
CA THR A 368 -6.50 -7.55 2.27
C THR A 368 -5.24 -7.05 2.96
N SER A 369 -4.35 -6.39 2.24
CA SER A 369 -3.11 -5.79 2.75
C SER A 369 -3.30 -4.47 3.52
N GLY A 370 -4.52 -3.90 3.52
CA GLY A 370 -4.81 -2.60 4.13
C GLY A 370 -4.70 -1.40 3.19
N HIS A 371 -4.29 -1.62 1.93
CA HIS A 371 -4.41 -0.61 0.88
C HIS A 371 -5.87 -0.36 0.55
N GLY A 372 -6.25 0.90 0.37
CA GLY A 372 -7.62 1.21 -0.04
C GLY A 372 -7.77 2.62 -0.61
N ALA A 373 -8.55 2.69 -1.68
CA ALA A 373 -8.78 3.89 -2.46
C ALA A 373 -10.28 4.14 -2.64
N LEU A 374 -10.71 5.35 -2.32
CA LEU A 374 -12.09 5.77 -2.51
C LEU A 374 -12.24 6.69 -3.72
N SER A 375 -13.31 6.51 -4.48
CA SER A 375 -13.63 7.38 -5.63
C SER A 375 -13.77 8.85 -5.23
N GLU A 376 -14.31 9.13 -4.03
CA GLU A 376 -14.44 10.47 -3.47
C GLU A 376 -13.11 11.11 -3.03
N ASN A 377 -12.03 10.32 -2.98
CA ASN A 377 -10.66 10.75 -2.66
C ASN A 377 -9.71 10.51 -3.84
N TYR A 378 -10.17 10.80 -5.06
CA TYR A 378 -9.37 10.71 -6.29
C TYR A 378 -8.84 9.32 -6.63
N TYR A 379 -9.44 8.25 -6.11
CA TYR A 379 -8.92 6.88 -6.18
C TYR A 379 -7.49 6.76 -5.62
N LEU A 380 -7.15 7.63 -4.67
CA LEU A 380 -5.86 7.62 -4.01
C LEU A 380 -5.80 6.48 -3.00
N ASP A 381 -4.72 5.71 -3.05
CA ASP A 381 -4.37 4.74 -2.03
C ASP A 381 -3.95 5.49 -0.75
N ASP A 382 -4.83 5.48 0.28
CA ASP A 382 -4.76 6.43 1.39
C ASP A 382 -5.25 5.82 2.70
N GLY A 383 -4.31 5.28 3.48
CA GLY A 383 -4.61 4.70 4.80
C GLY A 383 -5.15 5.74 5.79
N ALA A 384 -4.68 6.99 5.73
CA ALA A 384 -5.19 8.04 6.61
C ALA A 384 -6.64 8.43 6.27
N TYR A 385 -7.02 8.42 4.98
CA TYR A 385 -8.40 8.69 4.59
C TYR A 385 -9.35 7.54 4.96
N LEU A 386 -8.89 6.27 4.85
CA LEU A 386 -9.63 5.13 5.41
C LEU A 386 -9.87 5.30 6.91
N ALA A 387 -8.84 5.71 7.67
CA ALA A 387 -8.96 6.02 9.09
C ALA A 387 -9.97 7.15 9.36
N VAL A 388 -10.03 8.19 8.52
CA VAL A 388 -11.06 9.24 8.61
C VAL A 388 -12.47 8.66 8.48
N LYS A 389 -12.72 7.76 7.53
CA LYS A 389 -14.04 7.10 7.36
C LYS A 389 -14.42 6.27 8.59
N LEU A 390 -13.49 5.46 9.11
CA LEU A 390 -13.69 4.69 10.34
C LEU A 390 -13.99 5.59 11.53
N LEU A 391 -13.22 6.66 11.70
CA LEU A 391 -13.36 7.61 12.79
C LEU A 391 -14.72 8.31 12.79
N ILE A 392 -15.19 8.75 11.61
CA ILE A 392 -16.52 9.33 11.46
C ILE A 392 -17.60 8.32 11.87
N ALA A 393 -17.50 7.07 11.41
CA ALA A 393 -18.46 6.01 11.74
C ALA A 393 -18.43 5.68 13.23
N ALA A 394 -17.24 5.51 13.84
CA ALA A 394 -17.09 5.23 15.26
C ALA A 394 -17.68 6.35 16.13
N THR A 395 -17.40 7.62 15.76
CA THR A 395 -17.91 8.79 16.49
C THR A 395 -19.43 8.88 16.42
N LYS A 396 -20.03 8.60 15.26
CA LYS A 396 -21.48 8.55 15.09
C LYS A 396 -22.10 7.42 15.90
N ALA A 397 -21.52 6.21 15.81
CA ALA A 397 -22.00 5.05 16.56
C ALA A 397 -21.99 5.32 18.08
N LYS A 398 -20.87 5.86 18.61
CA LYS A 398 -20.76 6.20 20.04
C LYS A 398 -21.83 7.23 20.48
N LYS A 399 -22.06 8.27 19.66
CA LYS A 399 -23.13 9.27 19.95
C LYS A 399 -24.53 8.67 19.98
N GLU A 400 -24.75 7.60 19.21
CA GLU A 400 -26.01 6.86 19.18
C GLU A 400 -26.09 5.73 20.23
N GLY A 401 -25.06 5.52 21.04
CA GLY A 401 -24.98 4.42 22.00
C GLY A 401 -24.79 3.05 21.35
N LYS A 402 -24.26 3.01 20.12
CA LYS A 402 -23.93 1.82 19.34
C LYS A 402 -22.42 1.58 19.31
N GLN A 403 -22.02 0.41 18.83
CA GLN A 403 -20.62 0.04 18.62
C GLN A 403 -20.28 0.08 17.12
N LEU A 404 -19.05 0.46 16.77
CA LEU A 404 -18.59 0.39 15.38
C LEU A 404 -18.62 -1.05 14.84
N GLY A 405 -18.29 -2.04 15.68
CA GLY A 405 -18.32 -3.48 15.35
C GLY A 405 -19.70 -3.99 14.95
N ASP A 406 -20.78 -3.35 15.39
CA ASP A 406 -22.14 -3.73 15.00
C ASP A 406 -22.34 -3.73 13.47
N LEU A 407 -21.59 -2.90 12.75
CA LEU A 407 -21.66 -2.80 11.28
C LEU A 407 -21.25 -4.10 10.58
N ILE A 408 -20.40 -4.90 11.20
CA ILE A 408 -19.89 -6.16 10.64
C ILE A 408 -20.18 -7.38 11.50
N ALA A 409 -21.09 -7.26 12.48
CA ALA A 409 -21.43 -8.35 13.42
C ALA A 409 -21.91 -9.64 12.72
N LYS A 410 -22.35 -9.54 11.47
CA LYS A 410 -22.78 -10.69 10.64
C LYS A 410 -21.69 -11.20 9.69
N LEU A 411 -20.49 -10.62 9.71
CA LEU A 411 -19.38 -11.12 8.91
C LEU A 411 -18.96 -12.50 9.42
N GLY A 412 -19.05 -13.50 8.57
CA GLY A 412 -18.52 -14.82 8.88
C GLY A 412 -16.99 -14.85 8.80
N HIS A 413 -16.39 -15.83 9.46
CA HIS A 413 -14.95 -16.08 9.40
C HIS A 413 -14.69 -17.52 8.96
N PRO A 414 -13.68 -17.78 8.12
CA PRO A 414 -13.26 -19.15 7.84
C PRO A 414 -12.76 -19.79 9.13
N ALA A 415 -12.98 -21.11 9.29
CA ALA A 415 -12.46 -21.85 10.44
C ALA A 415 -10.95 -22.01 10.39
N GLU A 416 -10.39 -22.02 9.18
CA GLU A 416 -8.94 -22.14 8.91
C GLU A 416 -8.56 -21.41 7.64
N GLY A 417 -7.32 -20.87 7.61
CA GLY A 417 -6.68 -20.32 6.41
C GLY A 417 -5.18 -20.59 6.42
N VAL A 418 -4.62 -20.89 5.25
CA VAL A 418 -3.17 -21.12 5.09
C VAL A 418 -2.67 -20.59 3.75
N GLU A 419 -1.44 -20.07 3.73
CA GLU A 419 -0.71 -19.73 2.52
C GLU A 419 0.57 -20.57 2.43
N PHE A 420 0.75 -21.25 1.29
CA PHE A 420 2.00 -21.90 0.91
C PHE A 420 2.68 -21.11 -0.20
N ARG A 421 4.00 -20.97 -0.16
CA ARG A 421 4.79 -20.33 -1.21
C ARG A 421 5.61 -21.37 -1.95
N LEU A 422 5.13 -21.77 -3.11
CA LEU A 422 5.74 -22.80 -3.95
C LEU A 422 6.85 -22.16 -4.79
N LYS A 423 8.11 -22.41 -4.43
CA LYS A 423 9.26 -21.84 -5.16
C LYS A 423 9.39 -22.45 -6.54
N ILE A 424 9.67 -21.61 -7.54
CA ILE A 424 10.07 -22.02 -8.88
C ILE A 424 11.59 -21.94 -8.96
N THR A 425 12.25 -23.04 -9.36
CA THR A 425 13.71 -23.12 -9.44
C THR A 425 14.12 -23.93 -10.67
N GLY A 426 15.32 -23.67 -11.22
CA GLY A 426 15.87 -24.47 -12.32
C GLY A 426 15.25 -24.19 -13.70
N THR A 427 14.62 -23.05 -13.88
CA THR A 427 14.15 -22.55 -15.19
C THR A 427 14.65 -21.14 -15.43
N ASP A 428 14.95 -20.80 -16.69
CA ASP A 428 15.41 -19.48 -17.11
C ASP A 428 14.23 -18.49 -17.28
N ASP A 429 13.01 -18.99 -17.55
CA ASP A 429 11.79 -18.20 -17.71
C ASP A 429 10.73 -18.62 -16.69
N VAL A 430 10.81 -17.99 -15.53
CA VAL A 430 9.88 -18.22 -14.41
C VAL A 430 8.43 -17.87 -14.78
N GLN A 431 8.23 -16.84 -15.59
CA GLN A 431 6.87 -16.39 -15.95
C GLN A 431 6.20 -17.35 -16.93
N ALA A 432 6.91 -17.77 -17.97
CA ALA A 432 6.39 -18.74 -18.93
C ALA A 432 6.11 -20.09 -18.25
N TYR A 433 7.03 -20.55 -17.38
CA TYR A 433 6.82 -21.79 -16.62
C TYR A 433 5.61 -21.70 -15.70
N GLY A 434 5.46 -20.61 -14.96
CA GLY A 434 4.31 -20.42 -14.06
C GLY A 434 2.98 -20.35 -14.82
N ALA A 435 2.96 -19.75 -16.00
CA ALA A 435 1.77 -19.73 -16.86
C ALA A 435 1.39 -21.14 -17.32
N ASP A 436 2.36 -21.96 -17.74
CA ASP A 436 2.14 -23.36 -18.11
C ASP A 436 1.62 -24.19 -16.91
N VAL A 437 2.17 -23.98 -15.72
CA VAL A 437 1.67 -24.63 -14.50
C VAL A 437 0.20 -24.27 -14.25
N LEU A 438 -0.19 -22.99 -14.37
CA LEU A 438 -1.57 -22.57 -14.15
C LEU A 438 -2.52 -23.17 -15.18
N GLU A 439 -2.16 -23.20 -16.45
CA GLU A 439 -2.95 -23.80 -17.52
C GLU A 439 -3.20 -25.30 -17.27
N GLN A 440 -2.12 -26.07 -17.02
CA GLN A 440 -2.24 -27.49 -16.71
C GLN A 440 -2.98 -27.76 -15.39
N PHE A 441 -2.80 -26.91 -14.38
CA PHE A 441 -3.50 -27.01 -13.11
C PHE A 441 -5.01 -26.84 -13.28
N GLU A 442 -5.44 -25.87 -14.10
CA GLU A 442 -6.86 -25.66 -14.44
C GLU A 442 -7.43 -26.87 -15.18
N GLU A 443 -6.72 -27.40 -16.20
CA GLU A 443 -7.13 -28.58 -16.95
C GLU A 443 -7.29 -29.82 -16.06
N ARG A 444 -6.30 -30.10 -15.20
CA ARG A 444 -6.32 -31.27 -14.28
C ARG A 444 -7.45 -31.14 -13.25
N ALA A 445 -7.72 -29.92 -12.75
CA ALA A 445 -8.84 -29.67 -11.83
C ALA A 445 -10.18 -29.95 -12.52
N ALA A 446 -10.35 -29.49 -13.76
CA ALA A 446 -11.55 -29.76 -14.56
C ALA A 446 -11.74 -31.27 -14.83
N GLN A 447 -10.66 -32.00 -15.19
CA GLN A 447 -10.69 -33.45 -15.37
C GLN A 447 -11.02 -34.22 -14.09
N ALA A 448 -10.59 -33.72 -12.94
CA ALA A 448 -10.92 -34.24 -11.62
C ALA A 448 -12.35 -33.87 -11.15
N GLY A 449 -13.12 -33.11 -11.93
CA GLY A 449 -14.46 -32.69 -11.60
C GLY A 449 -14.51 -31.61 -10.50
N ILE A 450 -13.40 -30.90 -10.24
CA ILE A 450 -13.35 -29.82 -9.25
C ILE A 450 -13.89 -28.53 -9.89
N THR A 451 -14.77 -27.85 -9.20
CA THR A 451 -15.34 -26.60 -9.69
C THR A 451 -14.29 -25.49 -9.71
N ILE A 452 -14.20 -24.77 -10.83
CA ILE A 452 -13.31 -23.62 -11.01
C ILE A 452 -14.15 -22.35 -10.98
N ALA A 453 -13.79 -21.41 -10.10
CA ALA A 453 -14.47 -20.13 -10.01
C ALA A 453 -14.24 -19.30 -11.28
N LYS A 454 -15.31 -18.73 -11.85
CA LYS A 454 -15.26 -17.84 -13.02
C LYS A 454 -16.16 -16.61 -12.75
N PRO A 455 -15.77 -15.39 -13.19
CA PRO A 455 -14.47 -15.08 -13.81
C PRO A 455 -13.32 -15.17 -12.78
N SER A 456 -12.12 -15.51 -13.26
CA SER A 456 -10.88 -15.38 -12.49
C SER A 456 -9.93 -14.46 -13.26
N TYR A 457 -9.48 -13.41 -12.62
CA TYR A 457 -8.57 -12.41 -13.21
C TYR A 457 -7.12 -12.68 -12.81
N GLU A 458 -6.90 -13.49 -11.77
CA GLU A 458 -5.57 -13.87 -11.29
C GLU A 458 -5.55 -15.35 -10.92
N GLY A 459 -4.71 -16.14 -11.58
CA GLY A 459 -4.51 -17.54 -11.27
C GLY A 459 -5.76 -18.40 -11.44
N VAL A 460 -5.78 -19.52 -10.71
CA VAL A 460 -6.85 -20.51 -10.75
C VAL A 460 -7.44 -20.70 -9.36
N ARG A 461 -8.71 -20.31 -9.17
CA ARG A 461 -9.44 -20.50 -7.91
C ARG A 461 -10.33 -21.75 -8.02
N LEU A 462 -10.04 -22.74 -7.20
CA LEU A 462 -10.83 -23.96 -7.06
C LEU A 462 -11.83 -23.82 -5.93
N VAL A 463 -13.04 -24.32 -6.14
CA VAL A 463 -14.13 -24.31 -5.15
C VAL A 463 -14.38 -25.73 -4.67
N PHE A 464 -14.35 -25.90 -3.34
CA PHE A 464 -14.66 -27.16 -2.65
C PHE A 464 -15.92 -26.99 -1.79
N PRO A 465 -16.60 -28.07 -1.41
CA PRO A 465 -17.79 -28.00 -0.55
C PRO A 465 -17.54 -27.26 0.77
N ASN A 466 -16.33 -27.39 1.31
CA ASN A 466 -15.93 -26.83 2.61
C ASN A 466 -14.92 -25.67 2.51
N GLY A 467 -14.64 -25.13 1.32
CA GLY A 467 -13.69 -24.04 1.19
C GLY A 467 -13.22 -23.81 -0.25
N TRP A 468 -12.07 -23.18 -0.37
CA TRP A 468 -11.49 -22.84 -1.68
C TRP A 468 -9.95 -22.90 -1.64
N ALA A 469 -9.35 -22.98 -2.82
CA ALA A 469 -7.90 -22.85 -3.02
C ALA A 469 -7.62 -21.94 -4.22
N LEU A 470 -6.67 -21.02 -4.10
CA LEU A 470 -6.20 -20.15 -5.19
C LEU A 470 -4.71 -20.35 -5.41
N LEU A 471 -4.33 -20.85 -6.58
CA LEU A 471 -2.95 -20.86 -7.05
C LEU A 471 -2.73 -19.72 -8.03
N ARG A 472 -1.70 -18.91 -7.81
CA ARG A 472 -1.38 -17.76 -8.67
C ARG A 472 0.12 -17.52 -8.78
N MET A 473 0.56 -16.69 -9.72
CA MET A 473 1.94 -16.20 -9.76
C MET A 473 2.16 -15.11 -8.71
N SER A 474 3.36 -15.09 -8.12
CA SER A 474 3.79 -13.93 -7.33
C SER A 474 4.08 -12.74 -8.24
N LEU A 475 3.77 -11.53 -7.78
CA LEU A 475 4.06 -10.29 -8.50
C LEU A 475 5.56 -9.95 -8.51
N HIS A 476 6.32 -10.42 -7.50
CA HIS A 476 7.68 -9.95 -7.23
C HIS A 476 8.70 -11.07 -7.16
N ASP A 477 8.31 -12.24 -6.70
CA ASP A 477 9.23 -13.35 -6.38
C ASP A 477 9.04 -14.54 -7.35
N PRO A 478 10.07 -15.37 -7.58
CA PRO A 478 9.96 -16.58 -8.38
C PRO A 478 9.25 -17.70 -7.60
N ASN A 479 8.00 -17.46 -7.24
CA ASN A 479 7.17 -18.44 -6.55
C ASN A 479 5.69 -18.32 -6.95
N MET A 480 4.93 -19.37 -6.64
CA MET A 480 3.48 -19.41 -6.79
C MET A 480 2.85 -19.52 -5.40
N PRO A 481 2.23 -18.43 -4.88
CA PRO A 481 1.41 -18.53 -3.69
C PRO A 481 0.19 -19.41 -3.92
N LEU A 482 -0.06 -20.30 -2.96
CA LEU A 482 -1.26 -21.11 -2.86
C LEU A 482 -1.97 -20.72 -1.57
N ASN A 483 -3.10 -20.02 -1.70
CA ASN A 483 -3.96 -19.67 -0.59
C ASN A 483 -5.11 -20.67 -0.48
N ILE A 484 -5.38 -21.16 0.73
CA ILE A 484 -6.48 -22.07 1.02
C ILE A 484 -7.24 -21.57 2.23
N GLU A 485 -8.56 -21.55 2.15
CA GLU A 485 -9.43 -21.34 3.30
C GLU A 485 -10.49 -22.46 3.41
N SER A 486 -10.88 -22.78 4.63
CA SER A 486 -11.92 -23.76 4.90
C SER A 486 -12.89 -23.29 5.99
N LYS A 487 -14.14 -23.68 5.84
CA LYS A 487 -15.24 -23.50 6.81
C LYS A 487 -15.18 -24.52 7.97
N GLU A 488 -14.31 -25.51 7.87
CA GLU A 488 -14.19 -26.61 8.82
C GLU A 488 -12.75 -26.77 9.29
N LYS A 489 -12.57 -27.14 10.57
CA LYS A 489 -11.25 -27.48 11.13
C LYS A 489 -10.70 -28.74 10.45
N GLY A 490 -9.43 -28.70 10.03
CA GLY A 490 -8.76 -29.76 9.25
C GLY A 490 -9.12 -29.74 7.76
N GLY A 491 -9.99 -28.83 7.32
CA GLY A 491 -10.40 -28.73 5.93
C GLY A 491 -9.32 -28.18 5.02
N CYS A 492 -8.51 -27.25 5.51
CA CYS A 492 -7.36 -26.76 4.72
C CYS A 492 -6.39 -27.90 4.34
N GLN A 493 -6.13 -28.84 5.26
CA GLN A 493 -5.31 -30.02 5.00
C GLN A 493 -5.93 -30.92 3.94
N GLN A 494 -7.23 -31.14 3.98
CA GLN A 494 -7.93 -31.99 3.00
C GLN A 494 -7.87 -31.37 1.60
N ILE A 495 -8.07 -30.07 1.49
CA ILE A 495 -7.94 -29.32 0.23
C ILE A 495 -6.49 -29.33 -0.25
N ALA A 496 -5.51 -29.09 0.65
CA ALA A 496 -4.09 -29.08 0.33
C ALA A 496 -3.61 -30.40 -0.29
N VAL A 497 -4.08 -31.56 0.23
CA VAL A 497 -3.77 -32.89 -0.32
C VAL A 497 -4.30 -33.03 -1.76
N GLN A 498 -5.52 -32.58 -2.03
CA GLN A 498 -6.09 -32.62 -3.38
C GLN A 498 -5.32 -31.73 -4.34
N VAL A 499 -5.04 -30.48 -3.93
CA VAL A 499 -4.26 -29.52 -4.73
C VAL A 499 -2.85 -30.05 -5.00
N LYS A 500 -2.18 -30.65 -4.01
CA LYS A 500 -0.86 -31.27 -4.18
C LYS A 500 -0.88 -32.39 -5.22
N GLY A 501 -1.95 -33.20 -5.26
CA GLY A 501 -2.17 -34.21 -6.27
C GLY A 501 -2.21 -33.64 -7.70
N LEU A 502 -2.90 -32.51 -7.89
CA LEU A 502 -2.97 -31.83 -9.18
C LEU A 502 -1.63 -31.21 -9.61
N LEU A 503 -0.75 -30.90 -8.66
CA LEU A 503 0.57 -30.29 -8.89
C LEU A 503 1.69 -31.35 -9.04
N THR A 504 1.38 -32.65 -9.09
CA THR A 504 2.37 -33.69 -9.26
C THR A 504 3.00 -33.62 -10.66
N GLY A 505 4.34 -33.76 -10.73
CA GLY A 505 5.09 -33.83 -11.99
C GLY A 505 5.61 -32.51 -12.53
N PHE A 506 5.40 -31.40 -11.84
CA PHE A 506 6.04 -30.11 -12.16
C PHE A 506 7.44 -30.04 -11.54
N GLU A 507 8.49 -30.39 -12.32
CA GLU A 507 9.86 -30.58 -11.83
C GLU A 507 10.51 -29.34 -11.26
N HIS A 508 10.13 -28.14 -11.73
CA HIS A 508 10.68 -26.86 -11.28
C HIS A 508 9.84 -26.18 -10.18
N LEU A 509 8.73 -26.79 -9.74
CA LEU A 509 7.86 -26.26 -8.69
C LEU A 509 8.06 -27.04 -7.38
N ASP A 510 8.49 -26.35 -6.32
CA ASP A 510 8.67 -26.98 -5.01
C ASP A 510 7.33 -27.13 -4.27
N THR A 511 6.73 -28.29 -4.38
CA THR A 511 5.46 -28.66 -3.72
C THR A 511 5.65 -29.31 -2.34
N ARG A 512 6.90 -29.50 -1.86
CA ARG A 512 7.19 -30.16 -0.56
C ARG A 512 6.68 -29.35 0.62
N VAL A 513 6.50 -28.03 0.44
CA VAL A 513 5.98 -27.13 1.47
C VAL A 513 4.48 -27.35 1.76
N ILE A 514 3.74 -27.99 0.83
CA ILE A 514 2.34 -28.37 1.06
C ILE A 514 2.35 -29.62 1.96
N GLN A 515 1.98 -29.42 3.20
CA GLN A 515 1.97 -30.48 4.23
C GLN A 515 0.60 -31.11 4.32
#